data_e0b95e95cd44aa0a5386f9abb7e7340a
#
_entry.id   e0b95e95cd44aa0a5386f9abb7e7340a
#
_cell.length_a   1.000
_cell.length_b   1.000
_cell.length_c   1.000
_cell.angle_alpha   90.00
_cell.angle_beta   90.00
_cell.angle_gamma   90.00
#
_symmetry.space_group_name_H-M   'P 1'
#
loop_
_entity.id
_entity.type
_entity.pdbx_description
1 polymer ?
#
loop_
_entity_poly.entity_id
_entity_poly.type
_entity_poly.pdbx_seq_one_letter_code
_entity_poly.pdbx_strand_id
1 'polypeptide(L)'
;MKYLSEEQNKCFVGTGELNKAGDSLAVFLDKYDPDKYQNPCNTVDTLVFTKEDSQVKRILLIKRGNHPCIGLWACPGGFVEFKENLYDAALRELQEETGLHDIEAEQLKSYGDYDRDPRTRIITTAFVALIDEGSQKAQAGDDAREAGWFDISDELVNKTEDKSLVKEEWLCRLSNADKNINICARVEVTYRRGILMNRTYKVVDGDGLAADHAAIILEGYHHVKEALNA
;
A
#
# COMPACT_ATOMS: atom_id res chain seq x y z
N MET A 1 19.40 -8.74 -22.06
CA MET A 1 18.21 -9.63 -22.19
C MET A 1 17.04 -8.75 -22.64
N LYS A 2 16.31 -9.12 -23.71
CA LYS A 2 15.15 -8.32 -24.15
C LYS A 2 14.03 -8.44 -23.10
N TYR A 3 13.50 -7.30 -22.62
CA TYR A 3 12.44 -7.27 -21.59
C TYR A 3 11.13 -7.90 -22.08
N LEU A 4 10.70 -7.53 -23.29
CA LEU A 4 9.52 -8.09 -23.95
C LEU A 4 9.92 -8.94 -25.17
N SER A 5 9.05 -9.86 -25.57
CA SER A 5 9.19 -10.63 -26.80
C SER A 5 9.04 -9.75 -28.05
N GLU A 6 9.49 -10.24 -29.21
CA GLU A 6 9.31 -9.53 -30.48
C GLU A 6 7.83 -9.34 -30.82
N GLU A 7 6.97 -10.31 -30.47
CA GLU A 7 5.52 -10.22 -30.67
C GLU A 7 4.91 -9.11 -29.83
N GLN A 8 5.28 -9.03 -28.55
CA GLN A 8 4.83 -7.98 -27.63
C GLN A 8 5.32 -6.59 -28.06
N ASN A 9 6.50 -6.50 -28.67
CA ASN A 9 7.05 -5.23 -29.14
C ASN A 9 6.31 -4.67 -30.38
N LYS A 10 5.54 -5.47 -31.11
CA LYS A 10 4.82 -5.00 -32.32
C LYS A 10 3.88 -3.82 -32.05
N CYS A 11 3.22 -3.79 -30.90
CA CYS A 11 2.30 -2.70 -30.54
C CYS A 11 3.03 -1.37 -30.22
N PHE A 12 4.36 -1.38 -30.04
CA PHE A 12 5.15 -0.19 -29.75
C PHE A 12 5.87 0.40 -30.98
N VAL A 13 5.70 -0.16 -32.15
CA VAL A 13 6.39 0.29 -33.40
C VAL A 13 5.95 1.70 -33.82
N GLY A 14 4.77 2.16 -33.39
CA GLY A 14 4.20 3.44 -33.81
C GLY A 14 3.91 3.47 -35.31
N THR A 15 4.31 4.55 -35.99
CA THR A 15 4.17 4.70 -37.48
C THR A 15 5.23 3.95 -38.28
N GLY A 16 6.21 3.35 -37.60
CA GLY A 16 7.35 2.67 -38.22
C GLY A 16 8.47 3.60 -38.68
N GLU A 17 8.38 4.89 -38.40
CA GLU A 17 9.42 5.86 -38.72
C GLU A 17 10.70 5.64 -37.90
N LEU A 18 11.83 6.03 -38.47
CA LEU A 18 13.10 6.05 -37.74
C LEU A 18 13.13 7.25 -36.80
N ASN A 19 13.77 7.09 -35.64
CA ASN A 19 13.97 8.19 -34.71
C ASN A 19 15.00 9.22 -35.24
N LYS A 20 15.25 10.30 -34.50
CA LYS A 20 16.22 11.35 -34.86
C LYS A 20 17.66 10.83 -35.06
N ALA A 21 18.00 9.70 -34.48
CA ALA A 21 19.31 9.05 -34.63
C ALA A 21 19.36 8.06 -35.81
N GLY A 22 18.26 7.88 -36.53
CA GLY A 22 18.14 6.93 -37.64
C GLY A 22 17.88 5.48 -37.19
N ASP A 23 17.46 5.26 -35.94
CA ASP A 23 17.22 3.93 -35.40
C ASP A 23 15.73 3.55 -35.55
N SER A 24 15.47 2.30 -35.95
CA SER A 24 14.16 1.67 -35.76
C SER A 24 13.94 1.32 -34.29
N LEU A 25 12.69 0.98 -33.88
CA LEU A 25 12.39 0.53 -32.52
C LEU A 25 13.31 -0.61 -32.08
N ALA A 26 13.53 -1.60 -32.93
CA ALA A 26 14.37 -2.75 -32.60
C ALA A 26 15.82 -2.34 -32.28
N VAL A 27 16.39 -1.46 -33.12
CA VAL A 27 17.75 -0.95 -32.92
C VAL A 27 17.84 -0.06 -31.66
N PHE A 28 16.81 0.77 -31.41
CA PHE A 28 16.73 1.59 -30.22
C PHE A 28 16.70 0.73 -28.95
N LEU A 29 15.86 -0.30 -28.90
CA LEU A 29 15.75 -1.21 -27.75
C LEU A 29 17.04 -2.02 -27.51
N ASP A 30 17.76 -2.38 -28.58
CA ASP A 30 19.05 -3.10 -28.47
C ASP A 30 20.15 -2.21 -27.88
N LYS A 31 20.10 -0.91 -28.14
CA LYS A 31 21.04 0.11 -27.60
C LYS A 31 20.62 0.68 -26.24
N TYR A 32 19.38 0.45 -25.81
CA TYR A 32 18.85 1.03 -24.57
C TYR A 32 19.51 0.43 -23.35
N ASP A 33 20.08 1.30 -22.52
CA ASP A 33 20.65 0.94 -21.22
C ASP A 33 19.58 1.13 -20.12
N PRO A 34 18.99 0.05 -19.58
CA PRO A 34 17.98 0.14 -18.53
C PRO A 34 18.56 0.62 -17.20
N ASP A 35 19.88 0.51 -17.00
CA ASP A 35 20.54 0.88 -15.76
C ASP A 35 21.08 2.32 -15.77
N LYS A 36 20.87 3.06 -16.87
CA LYS A 36 21.27 4.47 -17.01
C LYS A 36 20.74 5.37 -15.90
N TYR A 37 19.54 5.05 -15.38
CA TYR A 37 18.92 5.75 -14.24
C TYR A 37 18.68 4.76 -13.13
N GLN A 38 18.89 5.20 -11.89
CA GLN A 38 18.55 4.36 -10.73
C GLN A 38 17.02 4.16 -10.70
N ASN A 39 16.61 2.91 -10.73
CA ASN A 39 15.20 2.52 -10.64
C ASN A 39 14.83 2.28 -9.17
N PRO A 40 13.68 2.81 -8.69
CA PRO A 40 13.16 2.44 -7.38
C PRO A 40 12.72 0.96 -7.39
N CYS A 41 12.84 0.31 -6.25
CA CYS A 41 12.14 -0.95 -6.03
C CYS A 41 10.66 -0.69 -5.82
N ASN A 42 9.80 -1.56 -6.35
CA ASN A 42 8.37 -1.49 -6.14
C ASN A 42 7.94 -2.55 -5.13
N THR A 43 7.08 -2.15 -4.21
CA THR A 43 6.38 -3.03 -3.27
C THR A 43 4.88 -2.83 -3.38
N VAL A 44 4.13 -3.74 -2.80
CA VAL A 44 2.69 -3.63 -2.60
C VAL A 44 2.36 -3.84 -1.13
N ASP A 45 1.31 -3.18 -0.65
CA ASP A 45 0.75 -3.37 0.67
C ASP A 45 -0.77 -3.55 0.54
N THR A 46 -1.35 -4.55 1.18
CA THR A 46 -2.78 -4.85 1.08
C THR A 46 -3.49 -4.61 2.42
N LEU A 47 -4.42 -3.66 2.42
CA LEU A 47 -5.29 -3.36 3.56
C LEU A 47 -6.56 -4.22 3.43
N VAL A 48 -6.66 -5.29 4.21
CA VAL A 48 -7.87 -6.11 4.24
C VAL A 48 -8.71 -5.69 5.42
N PHE A 49 -9.85 -5.08 5.14
CA PHE A 49 -10.86 -4.73 6.15
C PHE A 49 -11.99 -5.74 6.16
N THR A 50 -12.57 -5.94 7.34
CA THR A 50 -13.84 -6.66 7.47
C THR A 50 -14.97 -5.69 7.71
N LYS A 51 -16.18 -6.06 7.24
CA LYS A 51 -17.41 -5.33 7.49
C LYS A 51 -18.49 -6.21 8.09
N GLU A 52 -19.34 -5.60 8.90
CA GLU A 52 -20.61 -6.13 9.38
C GLU A 52 -21.63 -4.99 9.43
N ASP A 53 -22.84 -5.20 8.94
CA ASP A 53 -23.89 -4.19 8.89
C ASP A 53 -23.44 -2.83 8.30
N SER A 54 -22.71 -2.87 7.18
CA SER A 54 -22.11 -1.70 6.51
C SER A 54 -21.16 -0.87 7.37
N GLN A 55 -20.56 -1.47 8.40
CA GLN A 55 -19.56 -0.84 9.24
C GLN A 55 -18.24 -1.62 9.15
N VAL A 56 -17.14 -0.90 8.98
CA VAL A 56 -15.80 -1.50 9.09
C VAL A 56 -15.57 -1.93 10.54
N LYS A 57 -15.16 -3.18 10.73
CA LYS A 57 -14.92 -3.75 12.06
C LYS A 57 -13.44 -3.93 12.35
N ARG A 58 -12.73 -4.63 11.47
CA ARG A 58 -11.34 -5.02 11.74
C ARG A 58 -10.46 -4.82 10.52
N ILE A 59 -9.18 -4.78 10.76
CA ILE A 59 -8.12 -4.84 9.74
C ILE A 59 -7.20 -6.02 10.02
N LEU A 60 -6.71 -6.66 8.96
CA LEU A 60 -5.70 -7.69 9.04
C LEU A 60 -4.31 -7.08 9.06
N LEU A 61 -3.48 -7.47 10.03
CA LEU A 61 -2.08 -7.11 10.11
C LEU A 61 -1.20 -8.34 10.27
N ILE A 62 0.03 -8.21 9.81
CA ILE A 62 1.11 -9.17 10.04
C ILE A 62 2.16 -8.57 10.98
N LYS A 63 2.87 -9.42 11.71
CA LYS A 63 4.00 -9.01 12.52
C LYS A 63 5.29 -9.31 11.78
N ARG A 64 6.08 -8.27 11.54
CA ARG A 64 7.31 -8.39 10.76
C ARG A 64 8.33 -9.31 11.41
N GLY A 65 8.81 -10.29 10.65
CA GLY A 65 9.84 -11.25 11.05
C GLY A 65 11.27 -10.73 10.88
N ASN A 66 11.48 -9.79 9.94
CA ASN A 66 12.78 -9.29 9.50
C ASN A 66 12.91 -7.76 9.54
N HIS A 67 14.15 -7.26 9.42
CA HIS A 67 14.43 -5.83 9.25
C HIS A 67 14.02 -5.31 7.85
N PRO A 68 13.67 -4.03 7.76
CA PRO A 68 13.49 -3.04 8.83
C PRO A 68 12.22 -3.29 9.65
N CYS A 69 12.08 -2.60 10.78
CA CYS A 69 10.89 -2.64 11.63
C CYS A 69 10.54 -4.04 12.20
N ILE A 70 11.55 -4.85 12.49
CA ILE A 70 11.36 -6.20 13.07
C ILE A 70 10.50 -6.16 14.34
N GLY A 71 9.50 -7.03 14.43
CA GLY A 71 8.59 -7.14 15.57
C GLY A 71 7.45 -6.11 15.59
N LEU A 72 7.41 -5.15 14.65
CA LEU A 72 6.30 -4.22 14.50
C LEU A 72 5.21 -4.82 13.58
N TRP A 73 4.00 -4.28 13.71
CA TRP A 73 2.86 -4.66 12.89
C TRP A 73 2.82 -3.87 11.58
N ALA A 74 2.39 -4.52 10.51
CA ALA A 74 2.32 -3.96 9.16
C ALA A 74 1.13 -4.52 8.39
N CYS A 75 0.73 -3.86 7.31
CA CYS A 75 -0.12 -4.49 6.30
C CYS A 75 0.63 -5.63 5.64
N PRO A 76 -0.03 -6.73 5.24
CA PRO A 76 0.55 -7.74 4.37
C PRO A 76 1.06 -7.12 3.09
N GLY A 77 2.24 -7.55 2.63
CA GLY A 77 2.82 -7.04 1.40
C GLY A 77 4.32 -7.27 1.27
N GLY A 78 4.82 -7.07 0.05
CA GLY A 78 6.22 -7.34 -0.26
C GLY A 78 6.65 -6.80 -1.61
N PHE A 79 7.73 -7.33 -2.14
CA PHE A 79 8.30 -6.86 -3.40
C PHE A 79 7.56 -7.42 -4.60
N VAL A 80 7.34 -6.55 -5.58
CA VAL A 80 6.81 -6.92 -6.89
C VAL A 80 7.91 -7.63 -7.69
N GLU A 81 7.62 -8.80 -8.22
CA GLU A 81 8.56 -9.53 -9.08
C GLU A 81 8.76 -8.80 -10.43
N PHE A 82 9.90 -9.04 -11.08
CA PHE A 82 10.31 -8.27 -12.27
C PHE A 82 9.32 -8.32 -13.46
N LYS A 83 8.51 -9.36 -13.56
CA LYS A 83 7.49 -9.54 -14.62
C LYS A 83 6.10 -9.80 -14.07
N GLU A 84 5.80 -9.21 -12.94
CA GLU A 84 4.53 -9.32 -12.24
C GLU A 84 3.76 -7.99 -12.28
N ASN A 85 2.44 -8.05 -12.40
CA ASN A 85 1.62 -6.85 -12.26
C ASN A 85 1.39 -6.52 -10.78
N LEU A 86 1.17 -5.25 -10.47
CA LEU A 86 0.98 -4.81 -9.08
C LEU A 86 -0.19 -5.50 -8.39
N TYR A 87 -1.31 -5.72 -9.10
CA TYR A 87 -2.48 -6.39 -8.56
C TYR A 87 -2.18 -7.87 -8.21
N ASP A 88 -1.49 -8.57 -9.13
CA ASP A 88 -1.12 -9.97 -8.94
C ASP A 88 -0.16 -10.12 -7.77
N ALA A 89 0.83 -9.21 -7.65
CA ALA A 89 1.75 -9.14 -6.52
C ALA A 89 1.02 -8.93 -5.19
N ALA A 90 0.04 -8.02 -5.14
CA ALA A 90 -0.72 -7.74 -3.94
C ALA A 90 -1.49 -8.97 -3.43
N LEU A 91 -2.10 -9.73 -4.33
CA LEU A 91 -2.83 -10.95 -3.98
C LEU A 91 -1.89 -12.12 -3.63
N ARG A 92 -0.75 -12.25 -4.32
CA ARG A 92 0.27 -13.27 -4.01
C ARG A 92 0.84 -13.06 -2.61
N GLU A 93 1.34 -11.84 -2.32
CA GLU A 93 1.90 -11.52 -1.00
C GLU A 93 0.84 -11.68 0.12
N LEU A 94 -0.40 -11.25 -0.13
CA LEU A 94 -1.49 -11.46 0.82
C LEU A 94 -1.70 -12.94 1.12
N GLN A 95 -1.72 -13.79 0.09
CA GLN A 95 -1.89 -15.23 0.25
C GLN A 95 -0.68 -15.88 0.96
N GLU A 96 0.55 -15.52 0.57
CA GLU A 96 1.78 -16.05 1.14
C GLU A 96 1.92 -15.72 2.63
N GLU A 97 1.60 -14.49 3.02
CA GLU A 97 1.76 -14.03 4.41
C GLU A 97 0.58 -14.35 5.33
N THR A 98 -0.63 -14.54 4.78
CA THR A 98 -1.84 -14.65 5.60
C THR A 98 -2.73 -15.86 5.31
N GLY A 99 -2.47 -16.58 4.20
CA GLY A 99 -3.29 -17.68 3.74
C GLY A 99 -4.66 -17.27 3.17
N LEU A 100 -4.97 -15.97 3.09
CA LEU A 100 -6.20 -15.49 2.47
C LEU A 100 -6.14 -15.68 0.95
N HIS A 101 -7.25 -16.11 0.35
CA HIS A 101 -7.37 -16.35 -1.09
C HIS A 101 -8.74 -15.88 -1.61
N ASP A 102 -8.89 -15.81 -2.92
CA ASP A 102 -10.13 -15.37 -3.58
C ASP A 102 -10.60 -14.00 -3.07
N ILE A 103 -9.66 -13.08 -2.88
CA ILE A 103 -9.89 -11.71 -2.44
C ILE A 103 -9.88 -10.80 -3.67
N GLU A 104 -10.87 -9.94 -3.78
CA GLU A 104 -10.85 -8.81 -4.71
C GLU A 104 -10.33 -7.57 -3.97
N ALA A 105 -9.42 -6.84 -4.61
CA ALA A 105 -8.82 -5.63 -4.05
C ALA A 105 -8.84 -4.50 -5.07
N GLU A 106 -8.93 -3.28 -4.59
CA GLU A 106 -8.87 -2.07 -5.41
C GLU A 106 -7.61 -1.28 -5.08
N GLN A 107 -6.98 -0.69 -6.09
CA GLN A 107 -5.81 0.14 -5.87
C GLN A 107 -6.20 1.43 -5.17
N LEU A 108 -5.60 1.67 -4.01
CA LEU A 108 -5.79 2.91 -3.26
C LEU A 108 -4.90 4.03 -3.83
N LYS A 109 -3.58 3.89 -3.65
CA LYS A 109 -2.61 4.94 -3.97
C LYS A 109 -1.19 4.40 -3.92
N SER A 110 -0.26 5.09 -4.58
CA SER A 110 1.17 4.83 -4.42
C SER A 110 1.80 5.82 -3.43
N TYR A 111 2.66 5.32 -2.55
CA TYR A 111 3.41 6.07 -1.54
C TYR A 111 4.89 6.04 -1.89
N GLY A 112 5.47 7.20 -2.09
CA GLY A 112 6.80 7.29 -2.65
C GLY A 112 7.66 8.38 -2.01
N ASP A 113 7.50 8.69 -0.72
CA ASP A 113 8.41 9.57 -0.01
C ASP A 113 9.82 8.96 -0.03
N TYR A 114 10.83 9.79 -0.29
CA TYR A 114 12.18 9.29 -0.56
C TYR A 114 12.82 8.60 0.65
N ASP A 115 12.35 8.91 1.82
CA ASP A 115 12.85 8.47 3.14
C ASP A 115 11.93 7.46 3.84
N ARG A 116 10.91 6.93 3.13
CA ARG A 116 9.98 5.97 3.73
C ARG A 116 10.60 4.60 4.09
N ASP A 117 11.71 4.24 3.45
CA ASP A 117 12.42 2.97 3.69
C ASP A 117 13.94 3.19 3.74
N PRO A 118 14.62 2.69 4.79
CA PRO A 118 16.05 2.92 4.97
C PRO A 118 16.97 2.12 4.02
N ARG A 119 16.43 1.12 3.32
CA ARG A 119 17.24 0.21 2.48
C ARG A 119 17.64 0.85 1.16
N THR A 120 16.67 1.49 0.49
CA THR A 120 16.83 2.13 -0.81
C THR A 120 15.60 2.94 -1.16
N ARG A 121 15.57 3.51 -2.36
CA ARG A 121 14.35 4.13 -2.91
C ARG A 121 13.29 3.06 -3.16
N ILE A 122 12.26 3.02 -2.33
CA ILE A 122 11.12 2.09 -2.45
C ILE A 122 9.83 2.91 -2.65
N ILE A 123 9.03 2.47 -3.61
CA ILE A 123 7.68 2.98 -3.84
C ILE A 123 6.73 1.82 -3.58
N THR A 124 5.79 1.99 -2.65
CA THR A 124 4.73 1.00 -2.46
C THR A 124 3.43 1.46 -3.09
N THR A 125 2.67 0.50 -3.63
CA THR A 125 1.29 0.72 -4.05
C THR A 125 0.38 -0.03 -3.11
N ALA A 126 -0.47 0.71 -2.39
CA ALA A 126 -1.45 0.13 -1.49
C ALA A 126 -2.72 -0.29 -2.23
N PHE A 127 -3.25 -1.44 -1.83
CA PHE A 127 -4.53 -1.98 -2.27
C PHE A 127 -5.46 -2.11 -1.06
N VAL A 128 -6.77 -2.00 -1.31
CA VAL A 128 -7.81 -2.15 -0.28
C VAL A 128 -8.74 -3.27 -0.68
N ALA A 129 -8.99 -4.17 0.25
CA ALA A 129 -9.99 -5.23 0.14
C ALA A 129 -11.00 -5.10 1.28
N LEU A 130 -12.27 -5.38 1.00
CA LEU A 130 -13.34 -5.34 1.97
C LEU A 130 -14.12 -6.66 1.92
N ILE A 131 -14.04 -7.44 2.99
CA ILE A 131 -14.67 -8.75 3.11
C ILE A 131 -15.70 -8.77 4.26
N ASP A 132 -16.61 -9.74 4.24
CA ASP A 132 -17.55 -9.90 5.34
C ASP A 132 -16.84 -10.45 6.59
N GLU A 133 -17.29 -9.97 7.77
CA GLU A 133 -16.75 -10.38 9.05
C GLU A 133 -16.87 -11.91 9.24
N GLY A 134 -15.76 -12.55 9.62
CA GLY A 134 -15.70 -13.99 9.84
C GLY A 134 -15.69 -14.87 8.58
N SER A 135 -15.68 -14.27 7.37
CA SER A 135 -15.68 -15.02 6.11
C SER A 135 -14.39 -15.82 5.89
N GLN A 136 -13.24 -15.31 6.39
CA GLN A 136 -11.95 -15.97 6.28
C GLN A 136 -11.15 -15.93 7.57
N LYS A 137 -10.27 -16.92 7.75
CA LYS A 137 -9.34 -17.01 8.88
C LYS A 137 -7.93 -16.76 8.38
N ALA A 138 -7.27 -15.76 8.94
CA ALA A 138 -5.87 -15.49 8.67
C ALA A 138 -4.97 -16.47 9.44
N GLN A 139 -3.92 -16.94 8.78
CA GLN A 139 -2.84 -17.74 9.36
C GLN A 139 -1.52 -17.16 8.92
N ALA A 140 -0.57 -16.99 9.85
CA ALA A 140 0.76 -16.50 9.49
C ALA A 140 1.44 -17.46 8.52
N GLY A 141 1.94 -16.93 7.41
CA GLY A 141 2.73 -17.65 6.42
C GLY A 141 4.24 -17.43 6.61
N ASP A 142 5.03 -17.74 5.58
CA ASP A 142 6.48 -17.96 5.65
C ASP A 142 7.30 -16.80 6.28
N ASP A 143 7.07 -15.55 5.92
CA ASP A 143 7.85 -14.39 6.39
C ASP A 143 7.18 -13.62 7.54
N ALA A 144 5.90 -13.87 7.81
CA ALA A 144 5.17 -13.28 8.92
C ALA A 144 5.35 -14.12 10.20
N ARG A 145 5.85 -13.51 11.29
CA ARG A 145 5.88 -14.21 12.59
C ARG A 145 4.49 -14.49 13.13
N GLU A 146 3.57 -13.60 12.88
CA GLU A 146 2.18 -13.65 13.33
C GLU A 146 1.29 -12.91 12.32
N ALA A 147 0.06 -13.36 12.17
CA ALA A 147 -1.02 -12.61 11.54
C ALA A 147 -2.17 -12.45 12.55
N GLY A 148 -2.96 -11.41 12.41
CA GLY A 148 -4.09 -11.18 13.30
C GLY A 148 -5.03 -10.08 12.84
N TRP A 149 -6.30 -10.26 13.19
CA TRP A 149 -7.35 -9.27 13.02
C TRP A 149 -7.34 -8.29 14.18
N PHE A 150 -7.35 -7.01 13.89
CA PHE A 150 -7.40 -5.93 14.87
C PHE A 150 -8.70 -5.14 14.69
N ASP A 151 -9.44 -4.95 15.77
CA ASP A 151 -10.52 -3.97 15.78
C ASP A 151 -9.92 -2.60 15.45
N ILE A 152 -10.61 -1.82 14.59
CA ILE A 152 -10.12 -0.53 14.13
C ILE A 152 -11.12 0.58 14.43
N SER A 153 -10.61 1.70 14.91
CA SER A 153 -11.37 2.94 15.06
C SER A 153 -10.49 4.16 14.90
N ASP A 154 -11.10 5.29 14.60
CA ASP A 154 -10.42 6.58 14.49
C ASP A 154 -11.05 7.62 15.39
N GLU A 155 -10.27 8.61 15.80
CA GLU A 155 -10.70 9.74 16.61
C GLU A 155 -9.99 11.01 16.14
N LEU A 156 -10.75 12.03 15.78
CA LEU A 156 -10.21 13.36 15.48
C LEU A 156 -9.95 14.08 16.81
N VAL A 157 -8.66 14.33 17.12
CA VAL A 157 -8.25 14.97 18.39
C VAL A 157 -7.97 16.45 18.25
N ASN A 158 -7.54 16.89 17.06
CA ASN A 158 -7.29 18.31 16.81
C ASN A 158 -7.58 18.66 15.34
N LYS A 159 -8.06 19.89 15.14
CA LYS A 159 -8.29 20.46 13.81
C LYS A 159 -7.96 21.93 13.81
N THR A 160 -7.12 22.35 12.89
CA THR A 160 -6.79 23.76 12.64
C THR A 160 -7.04 24.10 11.19
N GLU A 161 -7.46 25.34 10.95
CA GLU A 161 -7.71 25.84 9.61
C GLU A 161 -7.09 27.25 9.46
N ASP A 162 -6.22 27.38 8.46
CA ASP A 162 -5.69 28.69 8.05
C ASP A 162 -6.00 28.90 6.56
N LYS A 163 -6.94 29.81 6.28
CA LYS A 163 -7.47 30.10 4.95
C LYS A 163 -8.05 28.82 4.31
N SER A 164 -7.32 28.25 3.31
CA SER A 164 -7.75 27.02 2.63
C SER A 164 -7.01 25.78 3.12
N LEU A 165 -5.99 25.93 3.97
CA LEU A 165 -5.20 24.82 4.49
C LEU A 165 -5.88 24.29 5.76
N VAL A 166 -6.21 23.01 5.74
CA VAL A 166 -6.75 22.29 6.90
C VAL A 166 -5.70 21.30 7.36
N LYS A 167 -5.47 21.25 8.66
CA LYS A 167 -4.66 20.25 9.35
C LYS A 167 -5.51 19.58 10.41
N GLU A 168 -5.54 18.28 10.38
CA GLU A 168 -6.26 17.42 11.32
C GLU A 168 -5.26 16.47 11.96
N GLU A 169 -5.41 16.22 13.24
CA GLU A 169 -4.66 15.20 13.97
C GLU A 169 -5.61 14.11 14.40
N TRP A 170 -5.34 12.90 13.96
CA TRP A 170 -6.15 11.73 14.19
C TRP A 170 -5.42 10.68 15.01
N LEU A 171 -6.16 10.01 15.90
CA LEU A 171 -5.73 8.75 16.50
C LEU A 171 -6.31 7.59 15.70
N CYS A 172 -5.45 6.70 15.23
CA CYS A 172 -5.81 5.40 14.66
C CYS A 172 -5.62 4.36 15.78
N ARG A 173 -6.72 3.80 16.27
CA ARG A 173 -6.71 2.82 17.36
C ARG A 173 -6.92 1.43 16.79
N LEU A 174 -6.02 0.53 17.13
CA LEU A 174 -6.10 -0.87 16.74
C LEU A 174 -5.99 -1.73 18.01
N SER A 175 -6.87 -2.70 18.15
CA SER A 175 -6.81 -3.62 19.29
C SER A 175 -7.02 -5.07 18.88
N ASN A 176 -6.28 -5.95 19.55
CA ASN A 176 -6.46 -7.39 19.44
C ASN A 176 -6.52 -7.96 20.85
N ALA A 177 -7.72 -8.32 21.29
CA ALA A 177 -7.98 -8.79 22.66
C ALA A 177 -7.28 -10.13 22.94
N ASP A 178 -7.26 -11.05 21.98
CA ASP A 178 -6.67 -12.38 22.13
C ASP A 178 -5.16 -12.31 22.38
N LYS A 179 -4.51 -11.31 21.80
CA LYS A 179 -3.06 -11.08 21.94
C LYS A 179 -2.73 -10.04 23.02
N ASN A 180 -3.73 -9.42 23.63
CA ASN A 180 -3.59 -8.30 24.57
C ASN A 180 -2.75 -7.15 23.98
N ILE A 181 -3.05 -6.77 22.72
CA ILE A 181 -2.35 -5.71 21.99
C ILE A 181 -3.30 -4.53 21.84
N ASN A 182 -2.79 -3.34 22.16
CA ASN A 182 -3.42 -2.06 21.89
C ASN A 182 -2.41 -1.15 21.23
N ILE A 183 -2.74 -0.59 20.09
CA ILE A 183 -1.96 0.37 19.30
C ILE A 183 -2.77 1.65 19.19
N CYS A 184 -2.15 2.80 19.41
CA CYS A 184 -2.77 4.10 19.28
C CYS A 184 -1.87 5.04 18.47
N ALA A 185 -1.82 4.80 17.18
CA ALA A 185 -1.00 5.61 16.27
C ALA A 185 -1.58 6.99 16.05
N ARG A 186 -0.71 7.98 15.90
CA ARG A 186 -1.06 9.39 15.65
C ARG A 186 -0.67 9.79 14.25
N VAL A 187 -1.63 10.33 13.50
CA VAL A 187 -1.46 10.69 12.08
C VAL A 187 -1.94 12.12 11.85
N GLU A 188 -1.09 12.95 11.25
CA GLU A 188 -1.48 14.26 10.73
C GLU A 188 -2.08 14.10 9.32
N VAL A 189 -3.27 14.67 9.10
CA VAL A 189 -3.92 14.74 7.81
C VAL A 189 -3.99 16.19 7.37
N THR A 190 -3.38 16.49 6.23
CA THR A 190 -3.31 17.84 5.68
C THR A 190 -3.95 17.89 4.31
N TYR A 191 -4.81 18.87 4.06
CA TYR A 191 -5.40 19.11 2.75
C TYR A 191 -5.73 20.58 2.53
N ARG A 192 -5.86 20.97 1.26
CA ARG A 192 -6.38 22.27 0.88
C ARG A 192 -7.79 22.13 0.34
N ARG A 193 -8.69 23.02 0.78
CA ARG A 193 -10.00 23.14 0.16
C ARG A 193 -9.84 23.68 -1.26
N GLY A 194 -10.21 22.88 -2.24
CA GLY A 194 -10.10 23.17 -3.66
C GLY A 194 -10.81 22.12 -4.50
N ILE A 195 -10.57 22.12 -5.81
CA ILE A 195 -11.25 21.20 -6.74
C ILE A 195 -10.93 19.73 -6.45
N LEU A 196 -9.68 19.45 -6.08
CA LEU A 196 -9.19 18.09 -5.85
C LEU A 196 -8.82 17.91 -4.38
N MET A 197 -9.53 18.05 -3.42
CA MET A 197 -9.18 17.95 -1.97
C MET A 197 -8.25 16.76 -1.64
N ASN A 198 -7.07 16.73 -2.27
CA ASN A 198 -6.07 15.69 -2.02
C ASN A 198 -5.60 15.77 -0.58
N ARG A 199 -5.84 14.71 0.17
CA ARG A 199 -5.37 14.56 1.53
C ARG A 199 -3.97 13.95 1.54
N THR A 200 -3.11 14.47 2.42
CA THR A 200 -1.79 13.88 2.72
C THR A 200 -1.83 13.40 4.15
N TYR A 201 -1.51 12.13 4.34
CA TYR A 201 -1.43 11.47 5.62
C TYR A 201 0.03 11.30 6.01
N LYS A 202 0.41 11.70 7.22
CA LYS A 202 1.78 11.61 7.72
C LYS A 202 1.80 11.09 9.14
N VAL A 203 2.61 10.08 9.39
CA VAL A 203 2.78 9.51 10.74
C VAL A 203 3.47 10.53 11.63
N VAL A 204 2.89 10.80 12.78
CA VAL A 204 3.46 11.56 13.89
C VAL A 204 4.04 10.60 14.92
N ASP A 205 3.30 9.51 15.23
CA ASP A 205 3.71 8.42 16.10
C ASP A 205 3.07 7.13 15.60
N GLY A 206 3.87 6.10 15.34
CA GLY A 206 3.40 4.82 14.81
C GLY A 206 2.92 3.83 15.88
N ASP A 207 3.32 3.99 17.13
CA ASP A 207 2.93 3.17 18.30
C ASP A 207 2.87 1.65 18.02
N GLY A 208 3.96 1.08 17.50
CA GLY A 208 4.03 -0.35 17.19
C GLY A 208 3.67 -0.73 15.74
N LEU A 209 3.27 0.23 14.90
CA LEU A 209 3.15 0.04 13.45
C LEU A 209 4.47 0.36 12.74
N ALA A 210 4.76 -0.38 11.67
CA ALA A 210 5.98 -0.23 10.89
C ALA A 210 5.94 1.03 10.02
N ALA A 211 7.04 1.77 9.98
CA ALA A 211 7.29 2.88 9.06
C ALA A 211 6.07 3.82 8.86
N ASP A 212 5.57 3.93 7.64
CA ASP A 212 4.43 4.78 7.26
C ASP A 212 3.07 4.05 7.26
N HIS A 213 3.01 2.80 7.72
CA HIS A 213 1.78 2.00 7.69
C HIS A 213 0.62 2.62 8.48
N ALA A 214 0.87 3.35 9.58
CA ALA A 214 -0.20 4.05 10.29
C ALA A 214 -0.94 5.06 9.39
N ALA A 215 -0.21 5.77 8.55
CA ALA A 215 -0.78 6.73 7.60
C ALA A 215 -1.56 6.01 6.48
N ILE A 216 -0.99 4.94 5.93
CA ILE A 216 -1.61 4.12 4.87
C ILE A 216 -2.91 3.49 5.39
N ILE A 217 -2.89 2.91 6.60
CA ILE A 217 -4.06 2.29 7.24
C ILE A 217 -5.17 3.32 7.45
N LEU A 218 -4.85 4.49 8.03
CA LEU A 218 -5.87 5.51 8.30
C LEU A 218 -6.46 6.07 6.99
N GLU A 219 -5.63 6.28 5.94
CA GLU A 219 -6.12 6.72 4.64
C GLU A 219 -7.08 5.70 4.02
N GLY A 220 -6.71 4.41 4.00
CA GLY A 220 -7.58 3.35 3.50
C GLY A 220 -8.86 3.19 4.32
N TYR A 221 -8.77 3.27 5.65
CA TYR A 221 -9.93 3.21 6.54
C TYR A 221 -10.93 4.35 6.29
N HIS A 222 -10.44 5.58 6.11
CA HIS A 222 -11.28 6.73 5.76
C HIS A 222 -11.98 6.52 4.41
N HIS A 223 -11.27 6.06 3.38
CA HIS A 223 -11.87 5.78 2.06
C HIS A 223 -12.96 4.72 2.13
N VAL A 224 -12.73 3.61 2.84
CA VAL A 224 -13.75 2.55 3.00
C VAL A 224 -14.96 3.07 3.77
N LYS A 225 -14.75 3.83 4.85
CA LYS A 225 -15.86 4.45 5.60
C LYS A 225 -16.67 5.41 4.74
N GLU A 226 -16.02 6.26 3.94
CA GLU A 226 -16.68 7.17 3.02
C GLU A 226 -17.50 6.39 1.98
N ALA A 227 -16.96 5.32 1.41
CA ALA A 227 -17.67 4.49 0.43
C ALA A 227 -18.88 3.72 1.00
N LEU A 228 -18.77 3.23 2.24
CA LEU A 228 -19.89 2.53 2.89
C LEU A 228 -21.02 3.48 3.35
N ASN A 229 -20.74 4.78 3.48
CA ASN A 229 -21.72 5.80 3.88
C ASN A 229 -22.31 6.59 2.69
N ALA A 230 -21.87 6.33 1.46
CA ALA A 230 -22.33 6.98 0.24
C ALA A 230 -23.59 6.31 -0.34
#